data_305370bf33d5aabaf0a9bef91ad86658
#
_entry.id   305370bf33d5aabaf0a9bef91ad86658
#
_cell.length_a   1.000
_cell.length_b   1.000
_cell.length_c   1.000
_cell.angle_alpha   90.00
_cell.angle_beta   90.00
_cell.angle_gamma   90.00
#
_symmetry.space_group_name_H-M   'P 1'
#
loop_
_entity.id
_entity.type
_entity.pdbx_description
1 polymer ?
#
loop_
_entity_poly.entity_id
_entity_poly.type
_entity_poly.pdbx_seq_one_letter_code
_entity_poly.pdbx_strand_id
1 'polypeptide(L)'
;EAMEAIPNFNKSGRCFKRLAETNLINGQYEVAAKYLRLLRKTIFYRDWAEDAMTYLYNEEKINAHKEWGWLRQMRYTEDFLFSNRETDIMLGLLYQHNHRNRMAFEYMLAYVLQQRDLERFMKYYPLGKHVGYDHIPRSYQEALVYVWTQTHKNFQGMPWSISPQVVRDVTEFARIYTSQQDARQMLEARFGSTYWNYLLLRK
;
A
#
# COMPACT_ATOMS: atom_id res chain seq x y z
N GLU A 1 -8.14 2.26 -7.84
CA GLU A 1 -9.35 3.11 -7.90
C GLU A 1 -9.83 3.38 -9.33
N ALA A 2 -8.99 3.95 -10.24
CA ALA A 2 -9.43 4.30 -11.60
C ALA A 2 -9.84 3.07 -12.42
N MET A 3 -9.11 1.96 -12.30
CA MET A 3 -9.43 0.70 -12.97
C MET A 3 -10.70 0.03 -12.43
N GLU A 4 -10.96 0.14 -11.15
CA GLU A 4 -12.17 -0.42 -10.51
C GLU A 4 -13.43 0.40 -10.79
N ALA A 5 -13.28 1.70 -11.05
CA ALA A 5 -14.41 2.57 -11.39
C ALA A 5 -15.06 2.22 -12.74
N ILE A 6 -14.28 1.70 -13.68
CA ILE A 6 -14.75 1.37 -15.05
C ILE A 6 -15.68 0.13 -15.05
N PRO A 7 -15.30 -1.02 -14.46
CA PRO A 7 -16.15 -2.22 -14.48
C PRO A 7 -17.49 -2.02 -13.76
N ASN A 8 -17.50 -1.22 -12.70
CA ASN A 8 -18.69 -1.00 -11.87
C ASN A 8 -19.60 0.13 -12.40
N PHE A 9 -19.38 0.64 -13.59
CA PHE A 9 -20.14 1.74 -14.20
C PHE A 9 -20.30 2.97 -13.27
N ASN A 10 -19.32 3.22 -12.42
CA ASN A 10 -19.36 4.33 -11.50
C ASN A 10 -19.21 5.66 -12.24
N LYS A 11 -20.31 6.38 -12.38
CA LYS A 11 -20.39 7.67 -13.08
C LYS A 11 -20.26 8.88 -12.15
N SER A 12 -19.71 8.71 -10.94
CA SER A 12 -19.52 9.85 -10.04
C SER A 12 -18.48 10.83 -10.57
N GLY A 13 -18.72 12.12 -10.34
CA GLY A 13 -17.76 13.18 -10.71
C GLY A 13 -16.37 12.95 -10.10
N ARG A 14 -16.30 12.36 -8.89
CA ARG A 14 -15.06 12.00 -8.23
C ARG A 14 -14.26 10.96 -9.02
N CYS A 15 -14.93 9.92 -9.55
CA CYS A 15 -14.26 8.92 -10.38
C CYS A 15 -13.77 9.52 -11.69
N PHE A 16 -14.59 10.35 -12.35
CA PHE A 16 -14.17 11.03 -13.58
C PHE A 16 -12.99 11.98 -13.35
N LYS A 17 -12.95 12.68 -12.21
CA LYS A 17 -11.81 13.51 -11.84
C LYS A 17 -10.55 12.67 -11.74
N ARG A 18 -10.58 11.54 -11.01
CA ARG A 18 -9.43 10.66 -10.87
C ARG A 18 -8.98 10.03 -12.19
N LEU A 19 -9.92 9.67 -13.07
CA LEU A 19 -9.62 9.19 -14.42
C LEU A 19 -8.95 10.27 -15.28
N ALA A 20 -9.45 11.52 -15.23
CA ALA A 20 -8.83 12.64 -15.93
C ALA A 20 -7.40 12.89 -15.45
N GLU A 21 -7.17 12.96 -14.14
CA GLU A 21 -5.85 13.15 -13.52
C GLU A 21 -4.88 12.06 -13.95
N THR A 22 -5.28 10.78 -13.82
CA THR A 22 -4.43 9.64 -14.17
C THR A 22 -4.02 9.67 -15.64
N ASN A 23 -4.96 10.00 -16.54
CA ASN A 23 -4.67 10.06 -17.97
C ASN A 23 -3.81 11.28 -18.34
N LEU A 24 -3.97 12.44 -17.67
CA LEU A 24 -3.06 13.59 -17.80
C LEU A 24 -1.64 13.23 -17.39
N ILE A 25 -1.48 12.60 -16.22
CA ILE A 25 -0.18 12.18 -15.70
C ILE A 25 0.49 11.19 -16.66
N ASN A 26 -0.28 10.29 -17.26
CA ASN A 26 0.23 9.28 -18.19
C ASN A 26 0.42 9.79 -19.64
N GLY A 27 0.07 11.03 -19.95
CA GLY A 27 0.17 11.58 -21.30
C GLY A 27 -0.91 11.10 -22.27
N GLN A 28 -1.96 10.47 -21.75
CA GLN A 28 -3.11 10.01 -22.54
C GLN A 28 -4.14 11.15 -22.69
N TYR A 29 -3.74 12.20 -23.39
CA TYR A 29 -4.46 13.48 -23.43
C TYR A 29 -5.86 13.39 -24.01
N GLU A 30 -6.08 12.56 -25.05
CA GLU A 30 -7.42 12.38 -25.61
C GLU A 30 -8.41 11.78 -24.62
N VAL A 31 -7.93 10.79 -23.85
CA VAL A 31 -8.75 10.15 -22.82
C VAL A 31 -9.01 11.11 -21.66
N ALA A 32 -7.97 11.86 -21.24
CA ALA A 32 -8.13 12.90 -20.21
C ALA A 32 -9.15 13.95 -20.66
N ALA A 33 -9.05 14.46 -21.89
CA ALA A 33 -9.96 15.46 -22.45
C ALA A 33 -11.42 14.99 -22.44
N LYS A 34 -11.68 13.71 -22.70
CA LYS A 34 -13.04 13.13 -22.63
C LYS A 34 -13.64 13.31 -21.25
N TYR A 35 -12.92 12.94 -20.19
CA TYR A 35 -13.41 13.07 -18.82
C TYR A 35 -13.49 14.52 -18.35
N LEU A 36 -12.56 15.37 -18.75
CA LEU A 36 -12.59 16.80 -18.46
C LEU A 36 -13.81 17.49 -19.08
N ARG A 37 -14.16 17.16 -20.34
CA ARG A 37 -15.38 17.68 -20.98
C ARG A 37 -16.65 17.26 -20.24
N LEU A 38 -16.71 16.06 -19.68
CA LEU A 38 -17.84 15.62 -18.85
C LEU A 38 -17.91 16.41 -17.54
N LEU A 39 -16.77 16.55 -16.85
CA LEU A 39 -16.67 17.27 -15.57
C LEU A 39 -16.99 18.75 -15.71
N ARG A 40 -16.61 19.39 -16.82
CA ARG A 40 -16.94 20.79 -17.12
C ARG A 40 -18.44 21.06 -17.14
N LYS A 41 -19.26 20.05 -17.42
CA LYS A 41 -20.73 20.15 -17.42
C LYS A 41 -21.34 20.02 -16.02
N THR A 42 -20.53 19.76 -14.99
CA THR A 42 -20.99 19.58 -13.60
C THR A 42 -20.79 20.86 -12.80
N ILE A 43 -21.64 21.09 -11.78
CA ILE A 43 -21.57 22.30 -10.94
C ILE A 43 -20.28 22.30 -10.10
N PHE A 44 -19.93 21.17 -9.47
CA PHE A 44 -18.84 21.12 -8.48
C PHE A 44 -17.44 20.95 -9.09
N TYR A 45 -17.33 20.48 -10.33
CA TYR A 45 -16.02 20.17 -10.92
C TYR A 45 -15.70 21.03 -12.16
N ARG A 46 -16.59 21.98 -12.53
CA ARG A 46 -16.42 22.83 -13.71
C ARG A 46 -15.09 23.58 -13.68
N ASP A 47 -14.88 24.39 -12.65
CA ASP A 47 -13.71 25.26 -12.55
C ASP A 47 -12.41 24.45 -12.51
N TRP A 48 -12.42 23.34 -11.76
CA TRP A 48 -11.29 22.42 -11.73
C TRP A 48 -11.03 21.80 -13.12
N ALA A 49 -12.07 21.41 -13.84
CA ALA A 49 -11.91 20.81 -15.17
C ALA A 49 -11.42 21.81 -16.21
N GLU A 50 -11.86 23.08 -16.12
CA GLU A 50 -11.39 24.16 -16.98
C GLU A 50 -9.91 24.46 -16.74
N ASP A 51 -9.47 24.52 -15.48
CA ASP A 51 -8.03 24.63 -15.15
C ASP A 51 -7.26 23.43 -15.66
N ALA A 52 -7.71 22.20 -15.38
CA ALA A 52 -7.05 20.99 -15.80
C ALA A 52 -6.95 20.83 -17.33
N MET A 53 -7.87 21.38 -18.10
CA MET A 53 -7.78 21.42 -19.57
C MET A 53 -6.57 22.22 -20.08
N THR A 54 -6.08 23.19 -19.32
CA THR A 54 -4.90 23.99 -19.69
C THR A 54 -3.59 23.17 -19.65
N TYR A 55 -3.62 21.98 -19.07
CA TYR A 55 -2.49 21.05 -19.00
C TYR A 55 -2.48 20.05 -20.18
N LEU A 56 -3.57 19.94 -20.95
CA LEU A 56 -3.61 19.05 -22.11
C LEU A 56 -2.49 19.40 -23.09
N TYR A 57 -1.72 18.40 -23.49
CA TYR A 57 -0.58 18.50 -24.42
C TYR A 57 0.56 19.44 -23.95
N ASN A 58 0.58 19.81 -22.67
CA ASN A 58 1.61 20.66 -22.10
C ASN A 58 2.43 19.88 -21.05
N GLU A 59 3.44 19.16 -21.55
CA GLU A 59 4.34 18.35 -20.75
C GLU A 59 5.04 19.15 -19.66
N GLU A 60 5.55 20.35 -20.02
CA GLU A 60 6.28 21.22 -19.08
C GLU A 60 5.39 21.65 -17.92
N LYS A 61 4.16 22.05 -18.22
CA LYS A 61 3.19 22.48 -17.21
C LYS A 61 2.82 21.33 -16.27
N ILE A 62 2.62 20.11 -16.79
CA ILE A 62 2.34 18.94 -15.97
C ILE A 62 3.54 18.59 -15.10
N ASN A 63 4.76 18.63 -15.63
CA ASN A 63 5.98 18.34 -14.88
C ASN A 63 6.24 19.39 -13.78
N ALA A 64 5.87 20.63 -14.00
CA ALA A 64 5.95 21.71 -13.01
C ALA A 64 4.85 21.63 -11.93
N HIS A 65 3.77 20.89 -12.15
CA HIS A 65 2.72 20.73 -11.18
C HIS A 65 3.21 19.90 -9.98
N LYS A 66 3.06 20.42 -8.76
CA LYS A 66 3.65 19.85 -7.54
C LYS A 66 3.30 18.37 -7.35
N GLU A 67 2.03 17.99 -7.50
CA GLU A 67 1.56 16.62 -7.31
C GLU A 67 1.74 15.79 -8.59
N TRP A 68 1.28 16.29 -9.74
CA TRP A 68 1.29 15.52 -10.98
C TRP A 68 2.71 15.30 -11.54
N GLY A 69 3.60 16.28 -11.40
CA GLY A 69 5.00 16.15 -11.78
C GLY A 69 5.72 15.11 -10.92
N TRP A 70 5.45 15.11 -9.60
CA TRP A 70 5.97 14.07 -8.72
C TRP A 70 5.43 12.68 -9.07
N LEU A 71 4.14 12.54 -9.32
CA LEU A 71 3.53 11.25 -9.72
C LEU A 71 4.08 10.75 -11.05
N ARG A 72 4.38 11.66 -12.00
CA ARG A 72 5.03 11.28 -13.26
C ARG A 72 6.40 10.64 -13.08
N GLN A 73 7.18 11.11 -12.12
CA GLN A 73 8.49 10.54 -11.80
C GLN A 73 8.38 9.12 -11.21
N MET A 74 7.23 8.77 -10.65
CA MET A 74 6.97 7.47 -10.04
C MET A 74 6.35 6.46 -11.00
N ARG A 75 5.91 6.90 -12.19
CA ARG A 75 5.24 6.00 -13.14
C ARG A 75 6.22 4.99 -13.73
N TYR A 76 5.75 3.79 -13.90
CA TYR A 76 6.42 2.76 -14.70
C TYR A 76 6.05 2.95 -16.17
N THR A 77 7.04 3.02 -17.06
CA THR A 77 6.84 3.33 -18.48
C THR A 77 6.91 2.11 -19.39
N GLU A 78 7.45 1.01 -18.87
CA GLU A 78 7.50 -0.25 -19.60
C GLU A 78 6.17 -0.99 -19.49
N ASP A 79 5.83 -1.75 -20.52
CA ASP A 79 4.63 -2.56 -20.52
C ASP A 79 4.82 -3.80 -19.64
N PHE A 80 3.83 -4.12 -18.81
CA PHE A 80 3.83 -5.34 -18.03
C PHE A 80 2.39 -5.84 -17.82
N LEU A 81 2.27 -7.15 -17.72
CA LEU A 81 0.98 -7.77 -17.51
C LEU A 81 0.46 -7.52 -16.08
N PHE A 82 -0.75 -7.00 -15.99
CA PHE A 82 -1.44 -6.87 -14.72
C PHE A 82 -2.05 -8.22 -14.32
N SER A 83 -1.71 -8.70 -13.13
CA SER A 83 -2.26 -9.91 -12.54
C SER A 83 -2.63 -9.70 -11.07
N ASN A 84 -3.87 -9.96 -10.71
CA ASN A 84 -4.31 -9.91 -9.31
C ASN A 84 -3.67 -11.01 -8.43
N ARG A 85 -3.10 -12.05 -9.06
CA ARG A 85 -2.41 -13.13 -8.35
C ARG A 85 -0.95 -12.83 -8.06
N GLU A 86 -0.38 -11.84 -8.75
CA GLU A 86 1.03 -11.45 -8.68
C GLU A 86 1.19 -9.99 -8.27
N THR A 87 0.28 -9.51 -7.43
CA THR A 87 0.26 -8.11 -6.97
C THR A 87 1.57 -7.70 -6.30
N ASP A 88 2.17 -8.59 -5.52
CA ASP A 88 3.47 -8.36 -4.87
C ASP A 88 4.60 -8.23 -5.90
N ILE A 89 4.59 -9.02 -6.96
CA ILE A 89 5.60 -8.95 -8.04
C ILE A 89 5.47 -7.62 -8.78
N MET A 90 4.24 -7.22 -9.14
CA MET A 90 4.01 -5.94 -9.82
C MET A 90 4.41 -4.74 -8.96
N LEU A 91 4.08 -4.75 -7.69
CA LEU A 91 4.50 -3.71 -6.74
C LEU A 91 6.03 -3.71 -6.56
N GLY A 92 6.64 -4.89 -6.56
CA GLY A 92 8.08 -5.07 -6.54
C GLY A 92 8.77 -4.45 -7.76
N LEU A 93 8.23 -4.64 -8.96
CA LEU A 93 8.73 -4.00 -10.19
C LEU A 93 8.65 -2.48 -10.12
N LEU A 94 7.54 -1.92 -9.62
CA LEU A 94 7.39 -0.47 -9.42
C LEU A 94 8.42 0.07 -8.42
N TYR A 95 8.68 -0.66 -7.35
CA TYR A 95 9.68 -0.27 -6.36
C TYR A 95 11.11 -0.40 -6.88
N GLN A 96 11.42 -1.46 -7.63
CA GLN A 96 12.75 -1.64 -8.27
C GLN A 96 13.02 -0.55 -9.31
N HIS A 97 12.03 -0.16 -10.08
CA HIS A 97 12.15 0.92 -11.05
C HIS A 97 12.45 2.27 -10.36
N ASN A 98 11.82 2.52 -9.22
CA ASN A 98 12.04 3.73 -8.45
C ASN A 98 11.96 3.48 -6.94
N HIS A 99 13.11 3.40 -6.27
CA HIS A 99 13.20 3.19 -4.83
C HIS A 99 12.62 4.34 -3.99
N ARG A 100 12.33 5.50 -4.58
CA ARG A 100 11.57 6.58 -3.92
C ARG A 100 10.08 6.30 -3.86
N ASN A 101 9.59 5.29 -4.60
CA ASN A 101 8.20 4.85 -4.55
C ASN A 101 7.94 4.02 -3.30
N ARG A 102 8.00 4.69 -2.13
CA ARG A 102 7.72 4.08 -0.82
C ARG A 102 6.37 3.39 -0.79
N MET A 103 5.35 3.98 -1.44
CA MET A 103 4.01 3.42 -1.48
C MET A 103 4.00 2.02 -2.11
N ALA A 104 4.69 1.81 -3.24
CA ALA A 104 4.75 0.49 -3.87
C ALA A 104 5.38 -0.56 -2.93
N PHE A 105 6.45 -0.19 -2.21
CA PHE A 105 7.07 -1.07 -1.23
C PHE A 105 6.14 -1.42 -0.05
N GLU A 106 5.48 -0.41 0.52
CA GLU A 106 4.56 -0.62 1.65
C GLU A 106 3.35 -1.47 1.26
N TYR A 107 2.78 -1.25 0.07
CA TYR A 107 1.69 -2.08 -0.45
C TYR A 107 2.13 -3.52 -0.74
N MET A 108 3.35 -3.72 -1.26
CA MET A 108 3.93 -5.06 -1.46
C MET A 108 4.01 -5.83 -0.13
N LEU A 109 4.58 -5.21 0.91
CA LEU A 109 4.66 -5.85 2.23
C LEU A 109 3.27 -6.08 2.86
N ALA A 110 2.38 -5.09 2.76
CA ALA A 110 1.02 -5.22 3.27
C ALA A 110 0.27 -6.36 2.57
N TYR A 111 0.42 -6.50 1.26
CA TYR A 111 -0.19 -7.58 0.49
C TYR A 111 0.25 -8.95 0.98
N VAL A 112 1.56 -9.21 1.10
CA VAL A 112 2.04 -10.52 1.55
C VAL A 112 1.67 -10.81 3.01
N LEU A 113 1.61 -9.79 3.87
CA LEU A 113 1.09 -9.95 5.24
C LEU A 113 -0.41 -10.29 5.26
N GLN A 114 -1.21 -9.69 4.38
CA GLN A 114 -2.63 -10.05 4.22
C GLN A 114 -2.83 -11.48 3.71
N GLN A 115 -1.93 -11.96 2.85
CA GLN A 115 -1.91 -13.34 2.40
C GLN A 115 -1.35 -14.31 3.46
N ARG A 116 -0.89 -13.80 4.62
CA ARG A 116 -0.19 -14.56 5.68
C ARG A 116 1.08 -15.25 5.19
N ASP A 117 1.67 -14.73 4.12
CA ASP A 117 2.90 -15.24 3.53
C ASP A 117 4.11 -14.58 4.20
N LEU A 118 4.49 -15.13 5.35
CA LEU A 118 5.63 -14.64 6.13
C LEU A 118 6.97 -14.96 5.45
N GLU A 119 7.03 -15.96 4.61
CA GLU A 119 8.25 -16.30 3.86
C GLU A 119 8.54 -15.17 2.85
N ARG A 120 7.57 -14.78 2.04
CA ARG A 120 7.71 -13.64 1.13
C ARG A 120 7.93 -12.33 1.87
N PHE A 121 7.25 -12.12 3.00
CA PHE A 121 7.48 -10.95 3.83
C PHE A 121 8.95 -10.83 4.24
N MET A 122 9.54 -11.92 4.75
CA MET A 122 10.97 -11.96 5.15
C MET A 122 11.92 -11.77 3.97
N LYS A 123 11.54 -12.22 2.78
CA LYS A 123 12.31 -12.03 1.55
C LYS A 123 12.27 -10.56 1.08
N TYR A 124 11.13 -9.89 1.19
CA TYR A 124 10.93 -8.53 0.68
C TYR A 124 11.31 -7.44 1.69
N TYR A 125 11.13 -7.68 2.97
CA TYR A 125 11.39 -6.69 4.01
C TYR A 125 12.80 -6.06 3.94
N PRO A 126 13.89 -6.83 3.73
CA PRO A 126 15.25 -6.26 3.61
C PRO A 126 15.43 -5.32 2.40
N LEU A 127 14.59 -5.41 1.37
CA LEU A 127 14.67 -4.53 0.20
C LEU A 127 14.35 -3.07 0.56
N GLY A 128 13.67 -2.84 1.68
CA GLY A 128 13.27 -1.53 2.16
C GLY A 128 14.36 -0.70 2.84
N LYS A 129 15.63 -1.06 2.74
CA LYS A 129 16.76 -0.29 3.32
C LYS A 129 16.77 1.18 2.89
N HIS A 130 16.27 1.46 1.69
CA HIS A 130 16.23 2.81 1.10
C HIS A 130 14.94 3.59 1.45
N VAL A 131 13.96 2.95 2.08
CA VAL A 131 12.68 3.57 2.44
C VAL A 131 12.83 4.53 3.62
N GLY A 132 13.86 4.30 4.47
CA GLY A 132 14.18 5.20 5.57
C GLY A 132 13.06 5.30 6.61
N TYR A 133 12.71 4.19 7.24
CA TYR A 133 11.78 4.22 8.37
C TYR A 133 12.46 4.83 9.59
N ASP A 134 11.92 5.91 10.14
CA ASP A 134 12.29 6.39 11.48
C ASP A 134 11.92 5.35 12.55
N HIS A 135 10.76 4.72 12.36
CA HIS A 135 10.29 3.62 13.19
C HIS A 135 9.67 2.53 12.32
N ILE A 136 10.01 1.28 12.60
CA ILE A 136 9.38 0.13 11.93
C ILE A 136 7.88 0.13 12.25
N PRO A 137 6.97 0.08 11.26
CA PRO A 137 5.54 0.00 11.49
C PRO A 137 5.17 -1.16 12.42
N ARG A 138 4.20 -0.96 13.31
CA ARG A 138 3.84 -1.93 14.35
C ARG A 138 3.51 -3.31 13.77
N SER A 139 2.73 -3.38 12.71
CA SER A 139 2.38 -4.66 12.05
C SER A 139 3.61 -5.41 11.52
N TYR A 140 4.63 -4.68 11.05
CA TYR A 140 5.89 -5.29 10.61
C TYR A 140 6.70 -5.80 11.80
N GLN A 141 6.77 -5.02 12.89
CA GLN A 141 7.40 -5.49 14.14
C GLN A 141 6.74 -6.77 14.64
N GLU A 142 5.42 -6.82 14.62
CA GLU A 142 4.64 -7.99 15.05
C GLU A 142 4.93 -9.22 14.17
N ALA A 143 5.04 -9.05 12.84
CA ALA A 143 5.41 -10.13 11.93
C ALA A 143 6.86 -10.60 12.15
N LEU A 144 7.81 -9.66 12.27
CA LEU A 144 9.23 -9.96 12.52
C LEU A 144 9.43 -10.73 13.83
N VAL A 145 8.79 -10.29 14.90
CA VAL A 145 8.85 -10.96 16.20
C VAL A 145 8.25 -12.35 16.12
N TYR A 146 7.11 -12.51 15.44
CA TYR A 146 6.51 -13.84 15.27
C TYR A 146 7.46 -14.80 14.54
N VAL A 147 8.06 -14.38 13.42
CA VAL A 147 9.03 -15.21 12.69
C VAL A 147 10.22 -15.53 13.57
N TRP A 148 10.73 -14.57 14.35
CA TRP A 148 11.85 -14.80 15.26
C TRP A 148 11.53 -15.89 16.30
N THR A 149 10.34 -15.86 16.89
CA THR A 149 9.92 -16.84 17.90
C THR A 149 9.75 -18.27 17.38
N GLN A 150 9.65 -18.47 16.06
CA GLN A 150 9.58 -19.82 15.49
C GLN A 150 10.93 -20.57 15.59
N THR A 151 12.04 -19.84 15.69
CA THR A 151 13.40 -20.41 15.68
C THR A 151 14.21 -20.10 16.94
N HIS A 152 13.78 -19.11 17.74
CA HIS A 152 14.50 -18.63 18.93
C HIS A 152 13.61 -18.65 20.17
N LYS A 153 14.17 -19.09 21.30
CA LYS A 153 13.45 -19.16 22.58
C LYS A 153 13.34 -17.83 23.34
N ASN A 154 14.11 -16.84 22.92
CA ASN A 154 14.14 -15.51 23.56
C ASN A 154 14.27 -14.40 22.49
N PHE A 155 14.20 -13.16 22.92
CA PHE A 155 14.28 -11.99 22.06
C PHE A 155 15.69 -11.38 21.96
N GLN A 156 16.70 -12.02 22.54
CA GLN A 156 18.08 -11.52 22.48
C GLN A 156 18.67 -11.73 21.07
N GLY A 157 19.41 -10.72 20.63
CA GLY A 157 20.09 -10.78 19.33
C GLY A 157 19.21 -10.56 18.11
N MET A 158 17.94 -10.13 18.29
CA MET A 158 17.11 -9.73 17.15
C MET A 158 17.80 -8.61 16.35
N PRO A 159 17.90 -8.75 15.03
CA PRO A 159 18.58 -7.76 14.19
C PRO A 159 17.75 -6.49 13.92
N TRP A 160 16.54 -6.42 14.45
CA TRP A 160 15.61 -5.30 14.24
C TRP A 160 15.36 -4.54 15.54
N SER A 161 15.17 -3.21 15.42
CA SER A 161 14.76 -2.35 16.54
C SER A 161 13.27 -2.53 16.81
N ILE A 162 12.93 -3.43 17.71
CA ILE A 162 11.55 -3.74 18.11
C ILE A 162 11.17 -2.94 19.35
N SER A 163 10.00 -2.35 19.35
CA SER A 163 9.45 -1.63 20.49
C SER A 163 9.32 -2.57 21.72
N PRO A 164 9.74 -2.15 22.92
CA PRO A 164 9.53 -2.93 24.14
C PRO A 164 8.05 -3.29 24.39
N GLN A 165 7.12 -2.46 23.92
CA GLN A 165 5.69 -2.74 24.01
C GLN A 165 5.30 -3.95 23.17
N VAL A 166 5.80 -4.07 21.95
CA VAL A 166 5.54 -5.22 21.07
C VAL A 166 6.06 -6.51 21.70
N VAL A 167 7.25 -6.46 22.32
CA VAL A 167 7.82 -7.63 23.03
C VAL A 167 6.96 -8.05 24.23
N ARG A 168 6.47 -7.10 25.00
CA ARG A 168 5.54 -7.39 26.11
C ARG A 168 4.23 -7.99 25.60
N ASP A 169 3.66 -7.38 24.57
CA ASP A 169 2.37 -7.79 24.00
C ASP A 169 2.44 -9.21 23.42
N VAL A 170 3.51 -9.57 22.71
CA VAL A 170 3.66 -10.94 22.15
C VAL A 170 3.84 -11.98 23.26
N THR A 171 4.59 -11.63 24.31
CA THR A 171 4.80 -12.52 25.45
C THR A 171 3.47 -12.83 26.15
N GLU A 172 2.65 -11.79 26.35
CA GLU A 172 1.34 -11.95 26.98
C GLU A 172 0.36 -12.66 26.06
N PHE A 173 0.35 -12.33 24.76
CA PHE A 173 -0.43 -13.04 23.77
C PHE A 173 -0.13 -14.55 23.79
N ALA A 174 1.16 -14.91 23.74
CA ALA A 174 1.58 -16.31 23.77
C ALA A 174 1.17 -17.02 25.08
N ARG A 175 1.30 -16.34 26.23
CA ARG A 175 0.86 -16.88 27.52
C ARG A 175 -0.64 -17.20 27.54
N ILE A 176 -1.48 -16.29 27.04
CA ILE A 176 -2.93 -16.51 26.98
C ILE A 176 -3.26 -17.62 25.96
N TYR A 177 -2.62 -17.57 24.79
CA TYR A 177 -2.87 -18.52 23.70
C TYR A 177 -2.60 -19.98 24.11
N THR A 178 -1.59 -20.20 24.98
CA THR A 178 -1.19 -21.54 25.43
C THR A 178 -1.88 -22.03 26.70
N SER A 179 -2.51 -21.16 27.49
CA SER A 179 -2.89 -21.47 28.88
C SER A 179 -4.39 -21.61 29.15
N GLN A 180 -5.30 -21.24 28.23
CA GLN A 180 -6.73 -21.14 28.55
C GLN A 180 -7.65 -21.77 27.52
N GLN A 181 -8.73 -22.43 28.00
CA GLN A 181 -9.79 -23.00 27.16
C GLN A 181 -10.60 -21.93 26.38
N ASP A 182 -10.76 -20.73 26.94
CA ASP A 182 -11.48 -19.58 26.32
C ASP A 182 -10.54 -18.47 25.81
N ALA A 183 -9.31 -18.84 25.47
CA ALA A 183 -8.28 -17.91 25.04
C ALA A 183 -8.73 -17.00 23.89
N ARG A 184 -9.54 -17.49 22.97
CA ARG A 184 -9.93 -16.77 21.76
C ARG A 184 -10.65 -15.46 22.05
N GLN A 185 -11.68 -15.48 22.90
CA GLN A 185 -12.47 -14.28 23.23
C GLN A 185 -11.60 -13.22 23.94
N MET A 186 -10.75 -13.66 24.86
CA MET A 186 -9.84 -12.78 25.59
C MET A 186 -8.77 -12.17 24.66
N LEU A 187 -8.21 -12.98 23.77
CA LEU A 187 -7.23 -12.52 22.77
C LEU A 187 -7.86 -11.54 21.78
N GLU A 188 -9.08 -11.79 21.34
CA GLU A 188 -9.79 -10.90 20.41
C GLU A 188 -10.13 -9.55 21.07
N ALA A 189 -10.57 -9.55 22.33
CA ALA A 189 -10.86 -8.33 23.08
C ALA A 189 -9.60 -7.48 23.34
N ARG A 190 -8.47 -8.09 23.60
CA ARG A 190 -7.25 -7.41 24.02
C ARG A 190 -6.25 -7.15 22.88
N PHE A 191 -6.14 -8.09 21.95
CA PHE A 191 -5.16 -8.10 20.86
C PHE A 191 -5.79 -8.16 19.47
N GLY A 192 -7.10 -7.88 19.36
CA GLY A 192 -7.87 -7.99 18.10
C GLY A 192 -7.33 -7.15 16.95
N SER A 193 -6.57 -6.07 17.25
CA SER A 193 -5.91 -5.21 16.26
C SER A 193 -4.48 -5.64 15.90
N THR A 194 -3.94 -6.69 16.53
CA THR A 194 -2.58 -7.14 16.26
C THR A 194 -2.52 -8.08 15.05
N TYR A 195 -1.35 -8.12 14.42
CA TYR A 195 -1.10 -9.05 13.32
C TYR A 195 -1.15 -10.53 13.77
N TRP A 196 -0.73 -10.82 15.01
CA TRP A 196 -0.82 -12.19 15.57
C TRP A 196 -2.26 -12.69 15.67
N ASN A 197 -3.19 -11.81 16.09
CA ASN A 197 -4.60 -12.16 16.14
C ASN A 197 -5.13 -12.46 14.71
N TYR A 198 -4.77 -11.61 13.74
CA TYR A 198 -5.11 -11.83 12.34
C TYR A 198 -4.52 -13.15 11.81
N LEU A 199 -3.26 -13.42 12.09
CA LEU A 199 -2.54 -14.60 11.59
C LEU A 199 -3.09 -15.91 12.14
N LEU A 200 -3.37 -15.95 13.45
CA LEU A 200 -3.66 -17.20 14.18
C LEU A 200 -5.15 -17.45 14.43
N LEU A 201 -5.97 -16.41 14.56
CA LEU A 201 -7.35 -16.54 15.02
C LEU A 201 -8.41 -16.15 13.98
N ARG A 202 -8.11 -15.29 13.02
CA ARG A 202 -9.04 -14.98 11.93
C ARG A 202 -8.91 -16.03 10.83
N LYS A 203 -10.02 -16.72 10.57
CA LYS A 203 -10.14 -17.64 9.42
C LYS A 203 -10.50 -16.84 8.16
#